data_8bdc2039e25c9cb46a31a20e5af7ce41
#
_entry.id   8bdc2039e25c9cb46a31a20e5af7ce41
#
_cell.length_a   1.000
_cell.length_b   1.000
_cell.length_c   1.000
_cell.angle_alpha   90.00
_cell.angle_beta   90.00
_cell.angle_gamma   90.00
#
_symmetry.space_group_name_H-M   'P 1'
#
loop_
_entity.id
_entity.type
_entity.pdbx_description
1 polymer ?
#
loop_
_entity_poly.entity_id
_entity_poly.type
_entity_poly.pdbx_seq_one_letter_code
_entity_poly.pdbx_strand_id
1 'polypeptide(L)'
;MRLKGRGLMFRVKTRVEKLRALMSDEGLDAFVLIVDERANSESCHYISGFRGSSAGLIITMNDTVLITDGRYATQSKNQSPFEIIIQSEKSMPEYIADAVSDGGYSRVGFEAEKISQSTYMKYFAPVKTEWLDASSMIPKLRRTKDADEVKMIREAGRIGREALGNVLRLAHIGMSESEFEVLLTGEIKRLGAEKGWAHDDFIVASGERSAMCHAPATSRIFAEGETVTVDYGAMVGGYMSDITRNFALGHVSDKAREINAVLLKAHHEAVRALRPGVKGVDVDAAARKVIADSGYGDKFIHGLGHGLGLEVHEAPRLSRTSKDILQAGDVVTVEPGIYIEGWGGLRIEDDYLITEDGCECLTVNDNQSLITV
;
A
#
# COMPACT_ATOMS: atom_id res chain seq x y z
N MET A 1 -26.88 -7.96 -1.61
CA MET A 1 -26.16 -7.83 -2.87
C MET A 1 -26.44 -6.53 -3.63
N ARG A 2 -27.68 -6.03 -3.76
CA ARG A 2 -28.02 -4.78 -4.50
C ARG A 2 -27.50 -3.45 -3.87
N LEU A 3 -27.26 -3.38 -2.57
CA LEU A 3 -26.75 -2.15 -1.91
C LEU A 3 -25.22 -1.95 -2.08
N LYS A 4 -24.42 -3.03 -2.21
CA LYS A 4 -22.97 -2.95 -2.46
C LYS A 4 -22.65 -2.37 -3.85
N GLY A 5 -23.47 -2.65 -4.87
CA GLY A 5 -23.25 -2.13 -6.23
C GLY A 5 -23.50 -0.62 -6.36
N ARG A 6 -24.47 -0.04 -5.64
CA ARG A 6 -24.78 1.39 -5.71
C ARG A 6 -23.68 2.28 -5.11
N GLY A 7 -23.07 1.85 -4.00
CA GLY A 7 -21.97 2.58 -3.37
C GLY A 7 -20.72 2.60 -4.26
N LEU A 8 -20.35 1.47 -4.87
CA LEU A 8 -19.22 1.40 -5.81
C LEU A 8 -19.43 2.30 -7.03
N MET A 9 -20.60 2.23 -7.65
CA MET A 9 -20.94 3.07 -8.82
C MET A 9 -20.88 4.56 -8.50
N PHE A 10 -21.35 4.97 -7.32
CA PHE A 10 -21.29 6.37 -6.89
C PHE A 10 -19.85 6.85 -6.71
N ARG A 11 -19.00 6.04 -6.07
CA ARG A 11 -17.57 6.35 -5.86
C ARG A 11 -16.81 6.49 -7.17
N VAL A 12 -16.98 5.52 -8.08
CA VAL A 12 -16.35 5.58 -9.40
C VAL A 12 -16.73 6.86 -10.13
N LYS A 13 -18.01 7.24 -10.14
CA LYS A 13 -18.47 8.48 -10.75
C LYS A 13 -17.76 9.70 -10.17
N THR A 14 -17.72 9.82 -8.85
CA THR A 14 -17.06 10.95 -8.17
C THR A 14 -15.56 11.01 -8.46
N ARG A 15 -14.88 9.85 -8.54
CA ARG A 15 -13.45 9.77 -8.86
C ARG A 15 -13.17 10.16 -10.31
N VAL A 16 -14.02 9.75 -11.24
CA VAL A 16 -13.95 10.18 -12.65
C VAL A 16 -14.16 11.67 -12.77
N GLU A 17 -15.13 12.26 -12.04
CA GLU A 17 -15.35 13.71 -12.04
C GLU A 17 -14.12 14.47 -11.51
N LYS A 18 -13.47 13.97 -10.45
CA LYS A 18 -12.22 14.56 -9.94
C LYS A 18 -11.06 14.44 -10.96
N LEU A 19 -10.95 13.30 -11.65
CA LEU A 19 -9.93 13.12 -12.69
C LEU A 19 -10.19 14.09 -13.86
N ARG A 20 -11.44 14.24 -14.31
CA ARG A 20 -11.82 15.19 -15.35
C ARG A 20 -11.49 16.65 -14.98
N ALA A 21 -11.64 17.02 -13.70
CA ALA A 21 -11.20 18.33 -13.24
C ALA A 21 -9.68 18.53 -13.42
N LEU A 22 -8.88 17.55 -13.02
CA LEU A 22 -7.42 17.58 -13.25
C LEU A 22 -7.08 17.59 -14.75
N MET A 23 -7.77 16.80 -15.56
CA MET A 23 -7.61 16.82 -17.02
C MET A 23 -7.91 18.21 -17.59
N SER A 24 -8.99 18.86 -17.15
CA SER A 24 -9.35 20.22 -17.59
C SER A 24 -8.29 21.24 -17.20
N ASP A 25 -7.76 21.17 -15.98
CA ASP A 25 -6.69 22.07 -15.50
C ASP A 25 -5.42 21.96 -16.35
N GLU A 26 -5.10 20.75 -16.83
CA GLU A 26 -3.93 20.47 -17.70
C GLU A 26 -4.25 20.57 -19.20
N GLY A 27 -5.51 20.85 -19.55
CA GLY A 27 -5.97 20.98 -20.94
C GLY A 27 -5.90 19.66 -21.71
N LEU A 28 -6.22 18.53 -21.09
CA LEU A 28 -6.26 17.21 -21.72
C LEU A 28 -7.64 16.91 -22.29
N ASP A 29 -7.70 16.39 -23.51
CA ASP A 29 -8.92 15.91 -24.16
C ASP A 29 -9.32 14.51 -23.67
N ALA A 30 -8.32 13.67 -23.40
CA ALA A 30 -8.47 12.31 -22.93
C ALA A 30 -7.36 11.92 -21.95
N PHE A 31 -7.66 10.93 -21.10
CA PHE A 31 -6.69 10.23 -20.27
C PHE A 31 -6.78 8.73 -20.58
N VAL A 32 -5.62 8.09 -20.76
CA VAL A 32 -5.55 6.65 -21.00
C VAL A 32 -4.67 5.94 -19.96
N LEU A 33 -5.05 4.70 -19.67
CA LEU A 33 -4.35 3.84 -18.73
C LEU A 33 -4.31 2.42 -19.26
N ILE A 34 -3.19 1.73 -19.06
CA ILE A 34 -3.06 0.30 -19.39
C ILE A 34 -2.70 -0.49 -18.15
N VAL A 35 -3.34 -1.63 -17.98
CA VAL A 35 -2.99 -2.68 -17.03
C VAL A 35 -2.44 -3.86 -17.82
N ASP A 36 -1.19 -4.22 -17.55
CA ASP A 36 -0.55 -5.38 -18.13
C ASP A 36 0.00 -6.30 -17.03
N GLU A 37 -0.49 -7.53 -17.01
CA GLU A 37 -0.15 -8.55 -16.00
C GLU A 37 -0.18 -8.03 -14.55
N ARG A 38 -1.20 -7.20 -14.23
CA ARG A 38 -1.43 -6.50 -12.96
C ARG A 38 -0.58 -5.25 -12.73
N ALA A 39 0.43 -4.95 -13.52
CA ALA A 39 1.06 -3.64 -13.44
C ALA A 39 -0.01 -2.56 -13.64
N ASN A 40 -0.05 -1.57 -12.75
CA ASN A 40 -1.04 -0.50 -12.75
C ASN A 40 -2.50 -0.92 -12.45
N SER A 41 -2.69 -2.07 -11.80
CA SER A 41 -4.03 -2.56 -11.41
C SER A 41 -4.69 -1.66 -10.37
N GLU A 42 -3.92 -0.97 -9.55
CA GLU A 42 -4.35 -0.08 -8.47
C GLU A 42 -5.03 1.18 -9.01
N SER A 43 -4.40 1.83 -10.00
CA SER A 43 -4.99 2.98 -10.69
C SER A 43 -6.28 2.60 -11.42
N CYS A 44 -6.27 1.45 -12.11
CA CYS A 44 -7.46 0.92 -12.78
C CYS A 44 -8.58 0.63 -11.78
N HIS A 45 -8.28 -0.06 -10.68
CA HIS A 45 -9.25 -0.35 -9.62
C HIS A 45 -9.82 0.95 -9.04
N TYR A 46 -8.97 1.91 -8.72
CA TYR A 46 -9.41 3.19 -8.14
C TYR A 46 -10.41 3.90 -9.02
N ILE A 47 -10.09 4.06 -10.32
CA ILE A 47 -10.86 4.91 -11.21
C ILE A 47 -12.07 4.21 -11.86
N SER A 48 -12.01 2.88 -12.06
CA SER A 48 -13.05 2.13 -12.76
C SER A 48 -13.78 1.10 -11.89
N GLY A 49 -13.22 0.72 -10.74
CA GLY A 49 -13.68 -0.40 -9.91
C GLY A 49 -13.23 -1.77 -10.40
N PHE A 50 -12.65 -1.88 -11.59
CA PHE A 50 -12.23 -3.15 -12.19
C PHE A 50 -10.91 -3.65 -11.59
N ARG A 51 -10.83 -4.97 -11.32
CA ARG A 51 -9.71 -5.64 -10.65
C ARG A 51 -9.12 -6.79 -11.46
N GLY A 52 -9.25 -6.77 -12.76
CA GLY A 52 -8.62 -7.76 -13.65
C GLY A 52 -7.13 -7.48 -13.83
N SER A 53 -6.39 -8.47 -14.38
CA SER A 53 -4.95 -8.34 -14.64
C SER A 53 -4.63 -7.78 -16.03
N SER A 54 -5.64 -7.46 -16.84
CA SER A 54 -5.46 -6.89 -18.18
C SER A 54 -6.63 -5.95 -18.49
N ALA A 55 -6.33 -4.69 -18.71
CA ALA A 55 -7.31 -3.66 -19.07
C ALA A 55 -6.67 -2.47 -19.79
N GLY A 56 -7.48 -1.79 -20.59
CA GLY A 56 -7.22 -0.45 -21.09
C GLY A 56 -8.38 0.47 -20.68
N LEU A 57 -8.08 1.65 -20.20
CA LEU A 57 -9.09 2.67 -19.92
C LEU A 57 -8.91 3.85 -20.84
N ILE A 58 -10.03 4.40 -21.31
CA ILE A 58 -10.08 5.68 -22.01
C ILE A 58 -11.13 6.51 -21.31
N ILE A 59 -10.71 7.64 -20.79
CA ILE A 59 -11.56 8.59 -20.06
C ILE A 59 -11.48 9.92 -20.79
N THR A 60 -12.60 10.38 -21.32
CA THR A 60 -12.74 11.70 -21.92
C THR A 60 -13.59 12.59 -21.03
N MET A 61 -13.81 13.82 -21.43
CA MET A 61 -14.70 14.73 -20.69
C MET A 61 -16.15 14.20 -20.60
N ASN A 62 -16.56 13.35 -21.57
CA ASN A 62 -17.94 12.85 -21.64
C ASN A 62 -18.05 11.35 -21.40
N ASP A 63 -17.08 10.56 -21.87
CA ASP A 63 -17.17 9.12 -21.95
C ASP A 63 -16.17 8.42 -21.04
N THR A 64 -16.45 7.16 -20.71
CA THR A 64 -15.57 6.26 -19.98
C THR A 64 -15.66 4.86 -20.58
N VAL A 65 -14.55 4.36 -21.10
CA VAL A 65 -14.47 3.05 -21.75
C VAL A 65 -13.45 2.17 -21.03
N LEU A 66 -13.83 0.93 -20.78
CA LEU A 66 -12.95 -0.12 -20.26
C LEU A 66 -12.84 -1.22 -21.30
N ILE A 67 -11.64 -1.43 -21.81
CA ILE A 67 -11.30 -2.49 -22.73
C ILE A 67 -10.65 -3.62 -21.91
N THR A 68 -11.07 -4.86 -22.12
CA THR A 68 -10.47 -6.02 -21.46
C THR A 68 -10.62 -7.27 -22.33
N ASP A 69 -9.96 -8.35 -21.99
CA ASP A 69 -10.05 -9.59 -22.76
C ASP A 69 -11.21 -10.51 -22.32
N GLY A 70 -11.44 -11.58 -23.07
CA GLY A 70 -12.56 -12.51 -22.84
C GLY A 70 -12.58 -13.19 -21.48
N ARG A 71 -11.40 -13.31 -20.79
CA ARG A 71 -11.31 -13.87 -19.45
C ARG A 71 -12.11 -13.04 -18.42
N TYR A 72 -12.24 -11.75 -18.66
CA TYR A 72 -12.84 -10.78 -17.78
C TYR A 72 -14.21 -10.25 -18.24
N ALA A 73 -14.81 -10.82 -19.29
CA ALA A 73 -16.07 -10.33 -19.86
C ALA A 73 -17.22 -10.24 -18.85
N THR A 74 -17.33 -11.21 -17.93
CA THR A 74 -18.34 -11.19 -16.86
C THR A 74 -17.93 -10.30 -15.69
N GLN A 75 -16.65 -10.36 -15.32
CA GLN A 75 -16.13 -9.61 -14.18
C GLN A 75 -16.22 -8.10 -14.40
N SER A 76 -15.82 -7.63 -15.59
CA SER A 76 -15.84 -6.20 -15.93
C SER A 76 -17.24 -5.60 -15.82
N LYS A 77 -18.26 -6.28 -16.35
CA LYS A 77 -19.66 -5.85 -16.26
C LYS A 77 -20.20 -5.79 -14.82
N ASN A 78 -19.66 -6.62 -13.93
CA ASN A 78 -20.08 -6.63 -12.53
C ASN A 78 -19.33 -5.61 -11.66
N GLN A 79 -18.13 -5.20 -12.05
CA GLN A 79 -17.25 -4.37 -11.25
C GLN A 79 -17.17 -2.91 -11.72
N SER A 80 -17.35 -2.66 -13.01
CA SER A 80 -17.19 -1.32 -13.57
C SER A 80 -18.49 -0.76 -14.15
N PRO A 81 -18.79 0.52 -13.94
CA PRO A 81 -19.89 1.21 -14.61
C PRO A 81 -19.52 1.74 -16.01
N PHE A 82 -18.28 1.54 -16.47
CA PHE A 82 -17.78 2.00 -17.76
C PHE A 82 -18.44 1.23 -18.91
N GLU A 83 -18.44 1.80 -20.11
CA GLU A 83 -18.70 1.05 -21.32
C GLU A 83 -17.63 -0.05 -21.48
N ILE A 84 -18.05 -1.29 -21.75
CA ILE A 84 -17.14 -2.44 -21.78
C ILE A 84 -16.93 -2.90 -23.23
N ILE A 85 -15.68 -2.90 -23.67
CA ILE A 85 -15.24 -3.46 -24.93
C ILE A 85 -14.43 -4.73 -24.65
N ILE A 86 -14.82 -5.85 -25.29
CA ILE A 86 -14.06 -7.09 -25.19
C ILE A 86 -13.08 -7.16 -26.35
N GLN A 87 -11.81 -7.14 -26.03
CA GLN A 87 -10.70 -7.29 -26.96
C GLN A 87 -10.79 -8.60 -27.75
N SER A 88 -10.55 -8.57 -29.05
CA SER A 88 -10.59 -9.74 -29.93
C SER A 88 -9.27 -9.96 -30.67
N GLU A 89 -8.96 -9.12 -31.65
CA GLU A 89 -7.87 -9.36 -32.60
C GLU A 89 -6.63 -8.48 -32.38
N LYS A 90 -6.79 -7.34 -31.70
CA LYS A 90 -5.73 -6.36 -31.46
C LYS A 90 -5.18 -6.47 -30.05
N SER A 91 -3.93 -6.07 -29.85
CA SER A 91 -3.35 -5.92 -28.51
C SER A 91 -3.96 -4.73 -27.79
N MET A 92 -3.86 -4.69 -26.44
CA MET A 92 -4.40 -3.60 -25.64
C MET A 92 -3.85 -2.22 -26.05
N PRO A 93 -2.51 -2.06 -26.25
CA PRO A 93 -1.97 -0.80 -26.73
C PRO A 93 -2.50 -0.39 -28.12
N GLU A 94 -2.79 -1.34 -29.01
CA GLU A 94 -3.40 -1.04 -30.33
C GLU A 94 -4.82 -0.52 -30.18
N TYR A 95 -5.64 -1.13 -29.31
CA TYR A 95 -7.00 -0.60 -29.04
C TYR A 95 -6.98 0.83 -28.53
N ILE A 96 -6.05 1.13 -27.60
CA ILE A 96 -5.89 2.49 -27.06
C ILE A 96 -5.44 3.47 -28.17
N ALA A 97 -4.43 3.09 -28.95
CA ALA A 97 -3.90 3.91 -30.04
C ALA A 97 -4.95 4.24 -31.10
N ASP A 98 -5.70 3.21 -31.53
CA ASP A 98 -6.79 3.38 -32.49
C ASP A 98 -7.89 4.28 -31.95
N ALA A 99 -8.33 4.06 -30.73
CA ALA A 99 -9.38 4.86 -30.10
C ALA A 99 -8.96 6.32 -29.92
N VAL A 100 -7.69 6.59 -29.61
CA VAL A 100 -7.15 7.95 -29.55
C VAL A 100 -7.12 8.60 -30.95
N SER A 101 -6.69 7.83 -31.96
CA SER A 101 -6.66 8.29 -33.35
C SER A 101 -8.06 8.58 -33.89
N ASP A 102 -8.99 7.65 -33.68
CA ASP A 102 -10.37 7.75 -34.19
C ASP A 102 -11.16 8.88 -33.48
N GLY A 103 -10.87 9.09 -32.18
CA GLY A 103 -11.45 10.18 -31.40
C GLY A 103 -10.93 11.56 -31.76
N GLY A 104 -9.82 11.65 -32.50
CA GLY A 104 -9.22 12.92 -32.94
C GLY A 104 -8.74 13.79 -31.78
N TYR A 105 -8.36 13.18 -30.66
CA TYR A 105 -7.88 13.90 -29.46
C TYR A 105 -6.52 14.54 -29.73
N SER A 106 -6.39 15.81 -29.41
CA SER A 106 -5.16 16.59 -29.65
C SER A 106 -4.15 16.44 -28.53
N ARG A 107 -4.62 16.31 -27.28
CA ARG A 107 -3.80 16.24 -26.08
C ARG A 107 -4.27 15.09 -25.19
N VAL A 108 -3.45 14.07 -25.04
CA VAL A 108 -3.78 12.84 -24.31
C VAL A 108 -2.82 12.61 -23.16
N GLY A 109 -3.36 12.57 -21.95
CA GLY A 109 -2.61 12.19 -20.75
C GLY A 109 -2.47 10.67 -20.63
N PHE A 110 -1.32 10.19 -20.19
CA PHE A 110 -1.09 8.78 -19.90
C PHE A 110 -0.12 8.60 -18.74
N GLU A 111 -0.14 7.45 -18.06
CA GLU A 111 0.82 7.15 -16.99
C GLU A 111 2.14 6.66 -17.60
N ALA A 112 3.04 7.60 -17.94
CA ALA A 112 4.30 7.34 -18.64
C ALA A 112 5.22 6.40 -17.84
N GLU A 113 5.20 6.48 -16.50
CA GLU A 113 5.97 5.61 -15.61
C GLU A 113 5.54 4.14 -15.66
N LYS A 114 4.32 3.86 -16.14
CA LYS A 114 3.72 2.51 -16.20
C LYS A 114 3.78 1.90 -17.60
N ILE A 115 4.26 2.61 -18.60
CA ILE A 115 4.32 2.16 -20.00
C ILE A 115 5.79 2.01 -20.43
N SER A 116 6.14 0.82 -20.94
CA SER A 116 7.48 0.60 -21.44
C SER A 116 7.80 1.49 -22.64
N GLN A 117 9.05 1.92 -22.79
CA GLN A 117 9.49 2.69 -23.94
C GLN A 117 9.17 1.97 -25.27
N SER A 118 9.31 0.64 -25.32
CA SER A 118 9.00 -0.16 -26.50
C SER A 118 7.51 -0.09 -26.88
N THR A 119 6.62 -0.17 -25.89
CA THR A 119 5.17 -0.02 -26.09
C THR A 119 4.84 1.38 -26.60
N TYR A 120 5.41 2.42 -25.98
CA TYR A 120 5.22 3.80 -26.41
C TYR A 120 5.65 4.02 -27.85
N MET A 121 6.89 3.64 -28.20
CA MET A 121 7.45 3.82 -29.56
C MET A 121 6.70 3.05 -30.62
N LYS A 122 6.20 1.86 -30.29
CA LYS A 122 5.50 1.00 -31.28
C LYS A 122 4.07 1.44 -31.52
N TYR A 123 3.32 1.83 -30.50
CA TYR A 123 1.88 2.01 -30.60
C TYR A 123 1.43 3.46 -30.41
N PHE A 124 2.08 4.25 -29.54
CA PHE A 124 1.62 5.60 -29.18
C PHE A 124 2.32 6.68 -30.00
N ALA A 125 3.63 6.62 -30.13
CA ALA A 125 4.38 7.63 -30.90
C ALA A 125 3.93 7.80 -32.36
N PRO A 126 3.42 6.76 -33.06
CA PRO A 126 2.88 6.94 -34.43
C PRO A 126 1.54 7.68 -34.49
N VAL A 127 0.78 7.74 -33.38
CA VAL A 127 -0.53 8.44 -33.35
C VAL A 127 -0.28 9.95 -33.35
N LYS A 128 -1.00 10.65 -34.23
CA LYS A 128 -0.89 12.12 -34.37
C LYS A 128 -1.64 12.83 -33.22
N THR A 129 -1.01 12.85 -32.05
CA THR A 129 -1.50 13.55 -30.84
C THR A 129 -0.32 13.99 -30.00
N GLU A 130 -0.54 14.95 -29.10
CA GLU A 130 0.42 15.30 -28.05
C GLU A 130 0.21 14.38 -26.84
N TRP A 131 1.16 13.46 -26.62
CA TRP A 131 1.17 12.59 -25.45
C TRP A 131 1.82 13.28 -24.26
N LEU A 132 1.11 13.41 -23.16
CA LEU A 132 1.54 14.12 -21.96
C LEU A 132 1.65 13.17 -20.78
N ASP A 133 2.75 13.27 -20.02
CA ASP A 133 2.89 12.51 -18.79
C ASP A 133 1.88 12.99 -17.74
N ALA A 134 0.96 12.12 -17.39
CA ALA A 134 -0.09 12.32 -16.40
C ALA A 134 0.02 11.32 -15.23
N SER A 135 1.21 10.71 -15.03
CA SER A 135 1.47 9.67 -14.01
C SER A 135 1.11 10.10 -12.60
N SER A 136 1.11 11.39 -12.31
CA SER A 136 0.79 11.92 -10.98
C SER A 136 -0.71 12.08 -10.70
N MET A 137 -1.57 12.04 -11.70
CA MET A 137 -3.00 12.41 -11.54
C MET A 137 -3.75 11.45 -10.63
N ILE A 138 -3.74 10.14 -10.93
CA ILE A 138 -4.45 9.15 -10.13
C ILE A 138 -3.82 8.98 -8.74
N PRO A 139 -2.49 8.86 -8.58
CA PRO A 139 -1.86 8.86 -7.26
C PRO A 139 -2.23 10.07 -6.39
N LYS A 140 -2.33 11.27 -6.97
CA LYS A 140 -2.78 12.47 -6.25
C LYS A 140 -4.21 12.33 -5.72
N LEU A 141 -5.11 11.71 -6.50
CA LEU A 141 -6.49 11.46 -6.08
C LEU A 141 -6.60 10.35 -5.02
N ARG A 142 -5.72 9.33 -5.08
CA ARG A 142 -5.66 8.21 -4.15
C ARG A 142 -5.09 8.59 -2.79
N ARG A 143 -4.30 9.66 -2.73
CA ARG A 143 -3.57 10.07 -1.53
C ARG A 143 -4.49 10.24 -0.33
N THR A 144 -5.56 11.01 -0.46
CA THR A 144 -6.54 11.22 0.62
C THR A 144 -7.68 10.23 0.51
N LYS A 145 -7.90 9.45 1.56
CA LYS A 145 -8.87 8.36 1.62
C LYS A 145 -10.26 8.85 2.00
N ASP A 146 -11.27 8.37 1.30
CA ASP A 146 -12.66 8.56 1.71
C ASP A 146 -13.06 7.59 2.86
N ALA A 147 -14.23 7.80 3.45
CA ALA A 147 -14.68 7.02 4.60
C ALA A 147 -14.82 5.51 4.31
N ASP A 148 -15.15 5.13 3.08
CA ASP A 148 -15.26 3.72 2.70
C ASP A 148 -13.87 3.08 2.51
N GLU A 149 -12.89 3.83 1.99
CA GLU A 149 -11.49 3.42 1.87
C GLU A 149 -10.88 3.21 3.25
N VAL A 150 -11.06 4.15 4.16
CA VAL A 150 -10.64 4.05 5.57
C VAL A 150 -11.25 2.84 6.25
N LYS A 151 -12.54 2.55 6.00
CA LYS A 151 -13.22 1.38 6.54
C LYS A 151 -12.57 0.07 6.08
N MET A 152 -12.11 -0.02 4.83
CA MET A 152 -11.45 -1.21 4.30
C MET A 152 -10.07 -1.39 4.93
N ILE A 153 -9.28 -0.31 5.07
CA ILE A 153 -7.98 -0.33 5.73
C ILE A 153 -8.13 -0.76 7.19
N ARG A 154 -9.10 -0.19 7.91
CA ARG A 154 -9.40 -0.55 9.31
C ARG A 154 -9.79 -2.03 9.45
N GLU A 155 -10.59 -2.57 8.54
CA GLU A 155 -10.95 -3.99 8.55
C GLU A 155 -9.74 -4.88 8.22
N ALA A 156 -8.88 -4.47 7.30
CA ALA A 156 -7.61 -5.13 7.02
C ALA A 156 -6.71 -5.16 8.28
N GLY A 157 -6.56 -4.02 8.97
CA GLY A 157 -5.82 -3.93 10.24
C GLY A 157 -6.41 -4.83 11.34
N ARG A 158 -7.75 -4.87 11.48
CA ARG A 158 -8.43 -5.76 12.42
C ARG A 158 -8.11 -7.23 12.14
N ILE A 159 -8.21 -7.64 10.87
CA ILE A 159 -7.92 -9.02 10.45
C ILE A 159 -6.43 -9.36 10.70
N GLY A 160 -5.52 -8.50 10.29
CA GLY A 160 -4.09 -8.72 10.50
C GLY A 160 -3.74 -8.92 11.97
N ARG A 161 -4.23 -8.05 12.84
CA ARG A 161 -4.02 -8.14 14.29
C ARG A 161 -4.59 -9.43 14.90
N GLU A 162 -5.83 -9.79 14.54
CA GLU A 162 -6.48 -11.02 15.03
C GLU A 162 -5.72 -12.26 14.55
N ALA A 163 -5.26 -12.27 13.28
CA ALA A 163 -4.49 -13.36 12.72
C ALA A 163 -3.17 -13.57 13.46
N LEU A 164 -2.40 -12.49 13.68
CA LEU A 164 -1.16 -12.60 14.46
C LEU A 164 -1.43 -13.15 15.87
N GLY A 165 -2.44 -12.62 16.57
CA GLY A 165 -2.81 -13.08 17.91
C GLY A 165 -3.16 -14.57 17.96
N ASN A 166 -3.78 -15.11 16.91
CA ASN A 166 -4.10 -16.53 16.80
C ASN A 166 -2.85 -17.38 16.52
N VAL A 167 -1.97 -16.92 15.64
CA VAL A 167 -0.77 -17.65 15.24
C VAL A 167 0.31 -17.64 16.33
N LEU A 168 0.44 -16.55 17.10
CA LEU A 168 1.34 -16.49 18.25
C LEU A 168 1.08 -17.59 19.29
N ARG A 169 -0.15 -18.08 19.42
CA ARG A 169 -0.45 -19.22 20.33
C ARG A 169 0.10 -20.55 19.83
N LEU A 170 0.49 -20.63 18.57
CA LEU A 170 1.07 -21.80 17.95
C LEU A 170 2.59 -21.71 17.85
N ALA A 171 3.16 -20.50 18.01
CA ALA A 171 4.58 -20.27 17.90
C ALA A 171 5.33 -21.03 19.02
N HIS A 172 6.43 -21.66 18.65
CA HIS A 172 7.25 -22.47 19.59
C HIS A 172 8.71 -22.55 19.10
N ILE A 173 9.61 -22.85 20.02
CA ILE A 173 10.99 -23.18 19.70
C ILE A 173 11.01 -24.41 18.78
N GLY A 174 11.74 -24.31 17.68
CA GLY A 174 11.80 -25.37 16.66
C GLY A 174 10.87 -25.15 15.46
N MET A 175 9.92 -24.20 15.52
CA MET A 175 9.16 -23.76 14.33
C MET A 175 10.07 -22.97 13.38
N SER A 176 9.88 -23.10 12.08
CA SER A 176 10.61 -22.28 11.11
C SER A 176 9.93 -20.93 10.83
N GLU A 177 10.70 -19.95 10.35
CA GLU A 177 10.15 -18.66 9.91
C GLU A 177 9.09 -18.86 8.80
N SER A 178 9.37 -19.71 7.81
CA SER A 178 8.43 -20.02 6.73
C SER A 178 7.17 -20.73 7.21
N GLU A 179 7.27 -21.60 8.21
CA GLU A 179 6.09 -22.24 8.80
C GLU A 179 5.20 -21.22 9.50
N PHE A 180 5.78 -20.29 10.25
CA PHE A 180 5.05 -19.20 10.88
C PHE A 180 4.36 -18.31 9.85
N GLU A 181 5.06 -17.95 8.77
CA GLU A 181 4.50 -17.14 7.67
C GLU A 181 3.30 -17.82 6.99
N VAL A 182 3.42 -19.14 6.70
CA VAL A 182 2.32 -19.91 6.09
C VAL A 182 1.10 -19.94 7.00
N LEU A 183 1.29 -20.13 8.31
CA LEU A 183 0.21 -20.09 9.29
C LEU A 183 -0.45 -18.71 9.33
N LEU A 184 0.34 -17.64 9.34
CA LEU A 184 -0.16 -16.26 9.38
C LEU A 184 -0.95 -15.92 8.10
N THR A 185 -0.41 -16.25 6.94
CA THR A 185 -1.10 -16.07 5.64
C THR A 185 -2.40 -16.85 5.58
N GLY A 186 -2.41 -18.10 6.05
CA GLY A 186 -3.59 -18.94 6.12
C GLY A 186 -4.67 -18.35 7.04
N GLU A 187 -4.26 -17.87 8.19
CA GLU A 187 -5.16 -17.28 9.19
C GLU A 187 -5.78 -15.96 8.71
N ILE A 188 -5.00 -15.08 8.05
CA ILE A 188 -5.48 -13.84 7.42
C ILE A 188 -6.60 -14.16 6.43
N LYS A 189 -6.42 -15.16 5.57
CA LYS A 189 -7.46 -15.58 4.62
C LYS A 189 -8.67 -16.21 5.33
N ARG A 190 -8.45 -17.02 6.36
CA ARG A 190 -9.52 -17.63 7.14
C ARG A 190 -10.42 -16.59 7.81
N LEU A 191 -9.85 -15.47 8.25
CA LEU A 191 -10.57 -14.36 8.86
C LEU A 191 -11.29 -13.45 7.84
N GLY A 192 -11.14 -13.71 6.54
CA GLY A 192 -11.92 -13.09 5.47
C GLY A 192 -11.22 -12.04 4.64
N ALA A 193 -9.93 -11.84 4.82
CA ALA A 193 -9.13 -11.03 3.89
C ALA A 193 -8.94 -11.77 2.56
N GLU A 194 -8.70 -11.02 1.51
CA GLU A 194 -8.44 -11.57 0.17
C GLU A 194 -7.08 -12.26 0.11
N LYS A 195 -6.09 -11.67 0.74
CA LYS A 195 -4.71 -12.13 0.88
C LYS A 195 -3.95 -11.21 1.85
N GLY A 196 -2.65 -11.44 2.03
CA GLY A 196 -1.71 -10.49 2.60
C GLY A 196 -1.43 -9.32 1.63
N TRP A 197 -0.20 -8.83 1.60
CA TRP A 197 0.22 -7.81 0.62
C TRP A 197 0.10 -8.29 -0.83
N ALA A 198 0.15 -7.37 -1.77
CA ALA A 198 -0.14 -7.68 -3.16
C ALA A 198 0.94 -8.51 -3.85
N HIS A 199 2.21 -8.25 -3.58
CA HIS A 199 3.34 -8.74 -4.37
C HIS A 199 4.48 -9.37 -3.56
N ASP A 200 4.59 -9.08 -2.26
CA ASP A 200 5.72 -9.47 -1.44
C ASP A 200 5.32 -10.49 -0.37
N ASP A 201 6.25 -11.36 0.00
CA ASP A 201 6.12 -12.25 1.14
C ASP A 201 6.26 -11.44 2.43
N PHE A 202 5.67 -11.93 3.52
CA PHE A 202 5.82 -11.30 4.82
C PHE A 202 7.27 -11.39 5.31
N ILE A 203 7.67 -10.39 6.09
CA ILE A 203 8.93 -10.44 6.81
C ILE A 203 8.69 -11.25 8.09
N VAL A 204 9.37 -12.38 8.22
CA VAL A 204 9.47 -13.13 9.46
C VAL A 204 10.94 -13.41 9.69
N ALA A 205 11.57 -12.60 10.53
CA ALA A 205 13.00 -12.63 10.74
C ALA A 205 13.35 -12.85 12.21
N SER A 206 14.06 -13.93 12.51
CA SER A 206 14.41 -14.34 13.86
C SER A 206 15.89 -14.11 14.18
N GLY A 207 16.20 -13.81 15.45
CA GLY A 207 17.55 -13.60 15.95
C GLY A 207 18.32 -12.55 15.14
N GLU A 208 19.57 -12.85 14.82
CA GLU A 208 20.46 -11.94 14.08
C GLU A 208 19.95 -11.56 12.67
N ARG A 209 19.11 -12.43 12.04
CA ARG A 209 18.51 -12.11 10.73
C ARG A 209 17.56 -10.92 10.77
N SER A 210 16.96 -10.64 11.91
CA SER A 210 16.09 -9.46 12.07
C SER A 210 16.85 -8.12 11.94
N ALA A 211 18.18 -8.14 11.90
CA ALA A 211 18.99 -6.97 11.53
C ALA A 211 18.85 -6.59 10.03
N MET A 212 18.38 -7.50 9.20
CA MET A 212 18.00 -7.22 7.80
C MET A 212 16.53 -6.80 7.77
N CYS A 213 16.27 -5.50 7.66
CA CYS A 213 14.92 -4.94 7.80
C CYS A 213 13.89 -5.45 6.78
N HIS A 214 14.32 -6.03 5.66
CA HIS A 214 13.48 -6.67 4.63
C HIS A 214 13.78 -8.15 4.46
N ALA A 215 14.12 -8.87 5.54
CA ALA A 215 14.43 -10.29 5.46
C ALA A 215 13.17 -11.15 5.26
N PRO A 216 12.95 -11.78 4.10
CA PRO A 216 11.82 -12.68 3.92
C PRO A 216 11.97 -13.90 4.84
N ALA A 217 10.86 -14.58 5.11
CA ALA A 217 10.85 -15.82 5.86
C ALA A 217 11.71 -16.92 5.19
N THR A 218 12.41 -17.70 5.99
CA THR A 218 13.25 -18.82 5.53
C THR A 218 13.00 -20.10 6.32
N SER A 219 13.73 -21.16 6.00
CA SER A 219 13.72 -22.40 6.78
C SER A 219 14.49 -22.31 8.12
N ARG A 220 14.95 -21.12 8.50
CA ARG A 220 15.61 -20.93 9.82
C ARG A 220 14.64 -21.24 10.94
N ILE A 221 15.14 -22.00 11.90
CA ILE A 221 14.38 -22.46 13.06
C ILE A 221 14.49 -21.44 14.19
N PHE A 222 13.36 -21.15 14.85
CA PHE A 222 13.31 -20.33 16.05
C PHE A 222 14.06 -20.97 17.21
N ALA A 223 14.90 -20.22 17.90
CA ALA A 223 15.64 -20.66 19.05
C ALA A 223 15.23 -19.90 20.33
N GLU A 224 15.51 -20.52 21.48
CA GLU A 224 15.21 -19.93 22.78
C GLU A 224 15.96 -18.61 23.01
N GLY A 225 15.29 -17.61 23.55
CA GLY A 225 15.85 -16.29 23.87
C GLY A 225 15.97 -15.35 22.68
N GLU A 226 15.59 -15.80 21.49
CA GLU A 226 15.56 -14.94 20.29
C GLU A 226 14.32 -14.07 20.24
N THR A 227 14.48 -12.91 19.62
CA THR A 227 13.35 -12.08 19.15
C THR A 227 13.05 -12.40 17.70
N VAL A 228 11.77 -12.34 17.34
CA VAL A 228 11.27 -12.45 15.97
C VAL A 228 10.55 -11.16 15.62
N THR A 229 10.94 -10.54 14.53
CA THR A 229 10.23 -9.42 13.92
C THR A 229 9.32 -9.97 12.83
N VAL A 230 8.03 -9.64 12.93
CA VAL A 230 7.00 -10.00 11.94
C VAL A 230 6.41 -8.72 11.37
N ASP A 231 6.61 -8.52 10.08
CA ASP A 231 6.06 -7.41 9.32
C ASP A 231 5.15 -7.97 8.23
N TYR A 232 3.89 -7.58 8.30
CA TYR A 232 2.81 -8.23 7.58
C TYR A 232 1.59 -7.32 7.44
N GLY A 233 0.74 -7.66 6.50
CA GLY A 233 -0.53 -6.96 6.31
C GLY A 233 -1.64 -7.85 5.80
N ALA A 234 -2.84 -7.30 5.73
CA ALA A 234 -4.00 -7.94 5.13
C ALA A 234 -4.62 -7.04 4.06
N MET A 235 -5.35 -7.62 3.12
CA MET A 235 -6.04 -6.89 2.06
C MET A 235 -7.54 -7.11 2.11
N VAL A 236 -8.30 -6.03 2.15
CA VAL A 236 -9.77 -6.02 2.10
C VAL A 236 -10.25 -5.02 1.05
N GLY A 237 -11.02 -5.49 0.07
CA GLY A 237 -11.50 -4.64 -1.02
C GLY A 237 -10.38 -4.01 -1.87
N GLY A 238 -9.19 -4.62 -1.88
CA GLY A 238 -7.97 -4.09 -2.50
C GLY A 238 -7.14 -3.17 -1.62
N TYR A 239 -7.66 -2.69 -0.50
CA TYR A 239 -6.95 -1.81 0.45
C TYR A 239 -6.20 -2.65 1.47
N MET A 240 -5.01 -2.18 1.83
CA MET A 240 -4.06 -2.90 2.68
C MET A 240 -3.95 -2.28 4.06
N SER A 241 -3.52 -3.07 5.03
CA SER A 241 -2.93 -2.64 6.29
C SER A 241 -1.46 -3.02 6.32
N ASP A 242 -0.69 -2.36 7.18
CA ASP A 242 0.73 -2.59 7.38
C ASP A 242 1.05 -2.59 8.87
N ILE A 243 1.62 -3.68 9.37
CA ILE A 243 1.81 -3.89 10.81
C ILE A 243 3.10 -4.62 11.06
N THR A 244 3.97 -4.04 11.88
CA THR A 244 5.11 -4.79 12.42
C THR A 244 4.98 -5.01 13.92
N ARG A 245 5.18 -6.25 14.36
CA ARG A 245 5.24 -6.64 15.76
C ARG A 245 6.45 -7.54 16.04
N ASN A 246 6.86 -7.54 17.29
CA ASN A 246 7.96 -8.38 17.75
C ASN A 246 7.50 -9.32 18.85
N PHE A 247 8.02 -10.54 18.84
CA PHE A 247 7.86 -11.46 19.96
C PHE A 247 9.19 -12.13 20.32
N ALA A 248 9.29 -12.63 21.54
CA ALA A 248 10.45 -13.37 22.03
C ALA A 248 10.06 -14.80 22.39
N LEU A 249 10.96 -15.74 22.17
CA LEU A 249 10.76 -17.15 22.49
C LEU A 249 11.39 -17.48 23.85
N GLY A 250 10.54 -17.92 24.78
CA GLY A 250 10.92 -18.30 26.14
C GLY A 250 11.19 -17.09 27.05
N HIS A 251 12.21 -16.29 26.78
CA HIS A 251 12.52 -15.11 27.58
C HIS A 251 12.95 -13.90 26.74
N VAL A 252 12.71 -12.72 27.24
CA VAL A 252 13.14 -11.47 26.61
C VAL A 252 14.46 -11.03 27.23
N SER A 253 15.49 -10.80 26.40
CA SER A 253 16.77 -10.25 26.88
C SER A 253 16.62 -8.79 27.34
N ASP A 254 17.49 -8.33 28.26
CA ASP A 254 17.47 -6.95 28.72
C ASP A 254 17.72 -5.95 27.60
N LYS A 255 18.59 -6.30 26.65
CA LYS A 255 18.84 -5.47 25.45
C LYS A 255 17.60 -5.35 24.56
N ALA A 256 16.84 -6.43 24.38
CA ALA A 256 15.60 -6.38 23.60
C ALA A 256 14.54 -5.51 24.31
N ARG A 257 14.44 -5.58 25.65
CA ARG A 257 13.55 -4.70 26.45
C ARG A 257 13.94 -3.23 26.29
N GLU A 258 15.24 -2.94 26.41
CA GLU A 258 15.77 -1.58 26.25
C GLU A 258 15.44 -1.02 24.86
N ILE A 259 15.76 -1.74 23.78
CA ILE A 259 15.51 -1.31 22.42
C ILE A 259 13.99 -1.14 22.17
N ASN A 260 13.17 -2.08 22.63
CA ASN A 260 11.71 -1.95 22.49
C ASN A 260 11.17 -0.71 23.22
N ALA A 261 11.69 -0.38 24.40
CA ALA A 261 11.30 0.83 25.13
C ALA A 261 11.69 2.11 24.38
N VAL A 262 12.86 2.14 23.74
CA VAL A 262 13.30 3.25 22.87
C VAL A 262 12.37 3.39 21.67
N LEU A 263 12.03 2.28 21.00
CA LEU A 263 11.13 2.28 19.83
C LEU A 263 9.72 2.72 20.21
N LEU A 264 9.16 2.25 21.33
CA LEU A 264 7.86 2.73 21.82
C LEU A 264 7.85 4.23 22.05
N LYS A 265 8.90 4.77 22.66
CA LYS A 265 9.03 6.22 22.86
C LYS A 265 9.15 6.96 21.54
N ALA A 266 9.96 6.46 20.60
CA ALA A 266 10.12 7.05 19.28
C ALA A 266 8.81 7.06 18.49
N HIS A 267 8.09 5.94 18.52
CA HIS A 267 6.77 5.80 17.90
C HIS A 267 5.77 6.82 18.51
N HIS A 268 5.68 6.91 19.82
CA HIS A 268 4.78 7.86 20.48
C HIS A 268 5.11 9.32 20.13
N GLU A 269 6.39 9.71 20.09
CA GLU A 269 6.77 11.09 19.72
C GLU A 269 6.44 11.39 18.24
N ALA A 270 6.59 10.43 17.34
CA ALA A 270 6.15 10.56 15.96
C ALA A 270 4.62 10.74 15.87
N VAL A 271 3.86 9.88 16.55
CA VAL A 271 2.38 9.94 16.56
C VAL A 271 1.87 11.29 17.08
N ARG A 272 2.51 11.85 18.12
CA ARG A 272 2.17 13.19 18.64
C ARG A 272 2.38 14.31 17.60
N ALA A 273 3.28 14.10 16.65
CA ALA A 273 3.53 15.06 15.58
C ALA A 273 2.55 14.95 14.40
N LEU A 274 1.81 13.83 14.29
CA LEU A 274 0.87 13.59 13.19
C LEU A 274 -0.35 14.51 13.27
N ARG A 275 -0.45 15.43 12.32
CA ARG A 275 -1.64 16.29 12.11
C ARG A 275 -1.56 16.97 10.74
N PRO A 276 -2.66 17.50 10.20
CA PRO A 276 -2.62 18.28 8.96
C PRO A 276 -1.66 19.46 9.05
N GLY A 277 -1.00 19.76 7.93
CA GLY A 277 -0.05 20.88 7.80
C GLY A 277 1.37 20.60 8.29
N VAL A 278 1.64 19.47 8.94
CA VAL A 278 3.00 19.07 9.35
C VAL A 278 3.74 18.46 8.17
N LYS A 279 5.02 18.74 8.05
CA LYS A 279 5.88 18.13 7.02
C LYS A 279 6.29 16.71 7.42
N GLY A 280 6.34 15.80 6.46
CA GLY A 280 6.78 14.43 6.69
C GLY A 280 8.20 14.33 7.27
N VAL A 281 9.09 15.26 6.89
CA VAL A 281 10.46 15.34 7.47
C VAL A 281 10.44 15.68 8.96
N ASP A 282 9.49 16.47 9.44
CA ASP A 282 9.40 16.86 10.85
C ASP A 282 8.89 15.69 11.72
N VAL A 283 7.98 14.89 11.17
CA VAL A 283 7.49 13.65 11.82
C VAL A 283 8.63 12.62 11.95
N ASP A 284 9.39 12.39 10.85
CA ASP A 284 10.58 11.51 10.88
C ASP A 284 11.61 12.00 11.91
N ALA A 285 11.85 13.32 11.95
CA ALA A 285 12.82 13.90 12.89
C ALA A 285 12.42 13.69 14.37
N ALA A 286 11.12 13.69 14.68
CA ALA A 286 10.64 13.45 16.05
C ALA A 286 11.01 12.05 16.56
N ALA A 287 10.75 11.00 15.77
CA ALA A 287 11.14 9.64 16.12
C ALA A 287 12.67 9.46 16.13
N ARG A 288 13.33 9.96 15.09
CA ARG A 288 14.77 9.81 14.91
C ARG A 288 15.57 10.45 16.01
N LYS A 289 15.11 11.61 16.53
CA LYS A 289 15.72 12.26 17.69
C LYS A 289 15.73 11.37 18.92
N VAL A 290 14.63 10.69 19.24
CA VAL A 290 14.54 9.76 20.37
C VAL A 290 15.55 8.63 20.24
N ILE A 291 15.63 8.03 19.05
CA ILE A 291 16.54 6.92 18.76
C ILE A 291 18.00 7.39 18.86
N ALA A 292 18.32 8.57 18.33
CA ALA A 292 19.66 9.15 18.38
C ALA A 292 20.09 9.52 19.81
N ASP A 293 19.22 10.16 20.58
CA ASP A 293 19.48 10.52 21.99
C ASP A 293 19.70 9.27 22.86
N SER A 294 19.17 8.10 22.44
CA SER A 294 19.37 6.81 23.12
C SER A 294 20.62 6.05 22.63
N GLY A 295 21.45 6.66 21.77
CA GLY A 295 22.71 6.06 21.28
C GLY A 295 22.56 5.13 20.06
N TYR A 296 21.37 5.05 19.43
CA TYR A 296 21.09 4.16 18.28
C TYR A 296 20.86 4.92 16.97
N GLY A 297 21.28 6.17 16.86
CA GLY A 297 20.97 7.04 15.71
C GLY A 297 21.43 6.50 14.34
N ASP A 298 22.57 5.80 14.30
CA ASP A 298 23.12 5.14 13.11
C ASP A 298 22.46 3.78 12.80
N LYS A 299 21.61 3.28 13.69
CA LYS A 299 20.91 1.99 13.58
C LYS A 299 19.48 2.12 13.05
N PHE A 300 18.96 3.34 12.88
CA PHE A 300 17.69 3.61 12.20
C PHE A 300 17.97 4.04 10.75
N ILE A 301 17.95 3.08 9.85
CA ILE A 301 18.53 3.15 8.49
C ILE A 301 17.54 3.48 7.37
N HIS A 302 16.23 3.49 7.65
CA HIS A 302 15.17 3.79 6.67
C HIS A 302 14.36 5.05 7.04
N GLY A 303 13.35 5.40 6.27
CA GLY A 303 12.38 6.44 6.60
C GLY A 303 11.45 6.00 7.73
N LEU A 304 10.81 6.95 8.39
CA LEU A 304 9.88 6.63 9.48
C LEU A 304 8.60 5.96 8.99
N GLY A 305 8.21 6.17 7.72
CA GLY A 305 6.98 5.60 7.19
C GLY A 305 6.59 6.16 5.82
N HIS A 306 5.45 5.69 5.36
CA HIS A 306 4.90 5.99 4.03
C HIS A 306 3.38 6.01 4.05
N GLY A 307 2.77 6.54 3.00
CA GLY A 307 1.35 6.37 2.75
C GLY A 307 1.03 4.94 2.35
N LEU A 308 -0.19 4.49 2.63
CA LEU A 308 -0.69 3.21 2.17
C LEU A 308 -2.16 3.32 1.73
N GLY A 309 -2.61 2.32 0.96
CA GLY A 309 -3.97 2.25 0.44
C GLY A 309 -4.17 1.06 -0.46
N LEU A 310 -4.28 1.28 -1.76
CA LEU A 310 -4.31 0.21 -2.77
C LEU A 310 -2.92 -0.36 -3.06
N GLU A 311 -1.87 0.41 -2.78
CA GLU A 311 -0.49 -0.05 -2.72
C GLU A 311 0.01 0.03 -1.28
N VAL A 312 0.95 -0.85 -0.91
CA VAL A 312 1.61 -0.78 0.41
C VAL A 312 2.35 0.55 0.53
N HIS A 313 3.02 0.97 -0.54
CA HIS A 313 3.79 2.21 -0.57
C HIS A 313 3.14 3.26 -1.46
N GLU A 314 2.48 4.24 -0.86
CA GLU A 314 1.92 5.43 -1.53
C GLU A 314 2.53 6.74 -0.97
N ALA A 315 2.13 7.87 -1.51
CA ALA A 315 2.34 9.17 -0.87
C ALA A 315 1.33 9.35 0.30
N PRO A 316 1.71 10.14 1.34
CA PRO A 316 2.95 10.88 1.51
C PRO A 316 4.09 10.03 2.11
N ARG A 317 5.34 10.54 2.07
CA ARG A 317 6.48 9.91 2.74
C ARG A 317 6.79 10.60 4.07
N LEU A 318 7.15 9.78 5.07
CA LEU A 318 7.71 10.25 6.34
C LEU A 318 9.20 9.87 6.38
N SER A 319 10.08 10.79 5.97
CA SER A 319 11.50 10.49 5.83
C SER A 319 12.35 11.76 5.94
N ARG A 320 13.68 11.59 6.12
CA ARG A 320 14.65 12.70 6.18
C ARG A 320 14.61 13.65 4.97
N THR A 321 14.14 13.19 3.83
CA THR A 321 14.14 13.96 2.58
C THR A 321 12.73 14.29 2.08
N SER A 322 11.71 13.94 2.85
CA SER A 322 10.32 14.17 2.47
C SER A 322 10.02 15.67 2.33
N LYS A 323 9.34 16.01 1.24
CA LYS A 323 8.76 17.34 0.98
C LYS A 323 7.26 17.38 1.20
N ASP A 324 6.67 16.23 1.52
CA ASP A 324 5.22 16.11 1.70
C ASP A 324 4.74 16.87 2.93
N ILE A 325 3.60 17.53 2.79
CA ILE A 325 2.85 18.14 3.88
C ILE A 325 1.63 17.26 4.10
N LEU A 326 1.43 16.79 5.33
CA LEU A 326 0.29 15.94 5.70
C LEU A 326 -1.03 16.68 5.52
N GLN A 327 -2.05 15.96 5.08
CA GLN A 327 -3.41 16.46 4.85
C GLN A 327 -4.41 15.55 5.57
N ALA A 328 -5.56 16.10 5.96
CA ALA A 328 -6.65 15.28 6.44
C ALA A 328 -7.08 14.27 5.36
N GLY A 329 -7.25 13.01 5.75
CA GLY A 329 -7.51 11.88 4.86
C GLY A 329 -6.25 11.14 4.38
N ASP A 330 -5.02 11.64 4.62
CA ASP A 330 -3.82 10.82 4.45
C ASP A 330 -3.88 9.62 5.41
N VAL A 331 -3.46 8.45 4.93
CA VAL A 331 -3.18 7.29 5.79
C VAL A 331 -1.71 6.98 5.67
N VAL A 332 -1.00 6.90 6.80
CA VAL A 332 0.46 6.72 6.86
C VAL A 332 0.86 5.67 7.87
N THR A 333 1.96 4.95 7.61
CA THR A 333 2.62 4.11 8.60
C THR A 333 3.50 4.94 9.53
N VAL A 334 3.72 4.45 10.75
CA VAL A 334 4.75 4.95 11.69
C VAL A 334 5.52 3.74 12.18
N GLU A 335 6.74 3.56 11.68
CA GLU A 335 7.51 2.30 11.77
C GLU A 335 8.97 2.51 12.23
N PRO A 336 9.25 3.16 13.37
CA PRO A 336 10.63 3.26 13.84
C PRO A 336 11.24 1.88 14.07
N GLY A 337 12.49 1.69 13.63
CA GLY A 337 13.24 0.45 13.73
C GLY A 337 14.69 0.67 14.17
N ILE A 338 15.27 -0.29 14.88
CA ILE A 338 16.69 -0.34 15.28
C ILE A 338 17.25 -1.69 14.87
N TYR A 339 18.31 -1.67 14.06
CA TYR A 339 18.93 -2.85 13.45
C TYR A 339 20.41 -2.90 13.78
N ILE A 340 20.85 -3.98 14.44
CA ILE A 340 22.23 -4.13 14.96
C ILE A 340 22.82 -5.40 14.39
N GLU A 341 23.79 -5.25 13.49
CA GLU A 341 24.53 -6.39 12.91
C GLU A 341 25.09 -7.31 14.00
N GLY A 342 24.93 -8.64 13.81
CA GLY A 342 25.37 -9.66 14.76
C GLY A 342 24.50 -9.79 16.02
N TRP A 343 23.43 -8.97 16.15
CA TRP A 343 22.48 -9.10 17.26
C TRP A 343 21.05 -9.32 16.76
N GLY A 344 20.54 -8.45 15.90
CA GLY A 344 19.18 -8.48 15.40
C GLY A 344 18.56 -7.09 15.24
N GLY A 345 17.27 -7.03 15.02
CA GLY A 345 16.52 -5.81 14.86
C GLY A 345 15.11 -5.91 15.44
N LEU A 346 14.55 -4.78 15.79
CA LEU A 346 13.16 -4.62 16.20
C LEU A 346 12.55 -3.45 15.44
N ARG A 347 11.27 -3.57 15.04
CA ARG A 347 10.44 -2.50 14.47
C ARG A 347 9.06 -2.54 15.14
N ILE A 348 8.47 -1.37 15.35
CA ILE A 348 7.08 -1.24 15.81
C ILE A 348 6.36 -0.38 14.79
N GLU A 349 5.23 -0.86 14.27
CA GLU A 349 4.54 -0.21 13.18
C GLU A 349 3.03 -0.28 13.34
N ASP A 350 2.38 0.85 13.08
CA ASP A 350 0.94 0.97 12.96
C ASP A 350 0.54 1.96 11.86
N ASP A 351 -0.67 1.78 11.32
CA ASP A 351 -1.30 2.67 10.34
C ASP A 351 -2.09 3.78 11.04
N TYR A 352 -1.91 5.01 10.58
CA TYR A 352 -2.57 6.20 11.11
C TYR A 352 -3.32 6.97 10.04
N LEU A 353 -4.61 7.22 10.26
CA LEU A 353 -5.40 8.19 9.52
C LEU A 353 -5.11 9.59 10.07
N ILE A 354 -4.75 10.53 9.20
CA ILE A 354 -4.68 11.95 9.55
C ILE A 354 -6.10 12.51 9.55
N THR A 355 -6.58 12.97 10.72
CA THR A 355 -7.89 13.62 10.91
C THR A 355 -7.80 15.11 10.70
N GLU A 356 -8.90 15.86 10.88
CA GLU A 356 -8.90 17.33 10.75
C GLU A 356 -8.01 18.04 11.78
N ASP A 357 -7.80 17.43 12.95
CA ASP A 357 -7.13 18.04 14.11
C ASP A 357 -6.00 17.19 14.72
N GLY A 358 -5.74 15.98 14.17
CA GLY A 358 -4.74 15.06 14.71
C GLY A 358 -4.60 13.80 13.89
N CYS A 359 -4.61 12.66 14.56
CA CYS A 359 -4.59 11.35 13.88
C CYS A 359 -5.37 10.29 14.67
N GLU A 360 -5.77 9.23 13.96
CA GLU A 360 -6.43 8.05 14.51
C GLU A 360 -5.67 6.79 14.09
N CYS A 361 -5.34 5.90 15.02
CA CYS A 361 -4.73 4.61 14.71
C CYS A 361 -5.77 3.66 14.11
N LEU A 362 -5.48 3.09 12.92
CA LEU A 362 -6.36 2.15 12.23
C LEU A 362 -6.08 0.69 12.58
N THR A 363 -4.86 0.41 13.05
CA THR A 363 -4.36 -0.93 13.41
C THR A 363 -4.25 -1.09 14.94
N VAL A 364 -5.10 -0.41 15.70
CA VAL A 364 -5.07 -0.36 17.16
C VAL A 364 -4.75 -1.73 17.76
N ASN A 365 -3.66 -1.78 18.52
CA ASN A 365 -3.34 -2.89 19.37
C ASN A 365 -2.98 -2.34 20.76
N ASP A 366 -3.65 -2.82 21.79
CA ASP A 366 -3.35 -2.48 23.18
C ASP A 366 -1.95 -3.00 23.60
N ASN A 367 -1.29 -3.80 22.75
CA ASN A 367 -0.02 -4.43 23.05
C ASN A 367 1.02 -4.23 21.93
N GLN A 368 1.63 -3.04 21.89
CA GLN A 368 2.88 -2.78 21.14
C GLN A 368 4.12 -3.28 21.90
N SER A 369 3.93 -3.87 23.08
CA SER A 369 5.01 -4.43 23.90
C SER A 369 5.57 -5.69 23.25
N LEU A 370 6.83 -5.98 23.54
CA LEU A 370 7.46 -7.23 23.14
C LEU A 370 6.76 -8.42 23.80
N ILE A 371 6.11 -9.26 23.00
CA ILE A 371 5.33 -10.40 23.45
C ILE A 371 6.28 -11.56 23.78
N THR A 372 5.98 -12.34 24.82
CA THR A 372 6.69 -13.60 25.09
C THR A 372 5.80 -14.79 24.74
N VAL A 373 6.31 -15.75 24.01
CA VAL A 373 5.67 -17.02 23.62
C VAL A 373 6.51 -18.21 24.02
#